data_094ff386bae56c71022f88b391375c87
#
_entry.id   094ff386bae56c71022f88b391375c87
#
_cell.length_a   1.000
_cell.length_b   1.000
_cell.length_c   1.000
_cell.angle_alpha   90.00
_cell.angle_beta   90.00
_cell.angle_gamma   90.00
#
_symmetry.space_group_name_H-M   'P 1'
#
loop_
_entity.id
_entity.type
_entity.pdbx_description
1 polymer ?
#
loop_
_entity_poly.entity_id
_entity_poly.type
_entity_poly.pdbx_seq_one_letter_code
_entity_poly.pdbx_strand_id
1 'polypeptide(L)'
;MILDVDTGLDDAYALMFAARCPGIDLLGVTCVAGNVGVGQVVRNTLDVLDMSGAAEVPVASGATAPLVDDHRSADHYHGENGVGGVQLPRSPRQPVEEPATEFLYRLLSESSRPVTLIALAPLTNIALLLRAYPQARTHIDRIVWMGGARRYGNVTASAEFNAWSDPEAAHEVLHNGIPITLYPLEPFYTVTVSHERVARYTSAEDARIRTLGPVSYTHLTLPTICSV
;
A
#
# COMPACT_ATOMS: atom_id res chain seq x y z
N MET A 1 11.40 -0.88 -8.82
CA MET A 1 9.94 -0.79 -8.65
C MET A 1 9.56 0.40 -7.76
N ILE A 2 8.30 0.86 -7.81
CA ILE A 2 7.75 1.86 -6.89
C ILE A 2 6.52 1.24 -6.22
N LEU A 3 6.32 1.50 -4.93
CA LEU A 3 5.12 1.13 -4.18
C LEU A 3 4.20 2.34 -4.01
N ASP A 4 2.89 2.12 -4.18
CA ASP A 4 1.83 3.08 -3.81
C ASP A 4 0.96 2.43 -2.73
N VAL A 5 0.90 3.04 -1.55
CA VAL A 5 0.42 2.39 -0.32
C VAL A 5 -0.52 3.31 0.48
N ASP A 6 -1.39 2.70 1.28
CA ASP A 6 -2.17 3.37 2.33
C ASP A 6 -1.83 2.82 3.73
N THR A 7 -0.61 2.53 3.97
CA THR A 7 0.10 1.75 5.00
C THR A 7 -0.75 1.37 6.19
N GLY A 8 -1.39 0.23 6.00
CA GLY A 8 -2.03 -0.58 7.01
C GLY A 8 -1.10 -1.70 7.50
N LEU A 9 -1.72 -2.73 8.08
CA LEU A 9 -1.01 -3.89 8.63
C LEU A 9 -0.28 -4.70 7.56
N ASP A 10 -0.93 -4.96 6.45
CA ASP A 10 -0.44 -5.74 5.31
C ASP A 10 0.58 -4.96 4.47
N ASP A 11 0.37 -3.66 4.26
CA ASP A 11 1.36 -2.80 3.61
C ASP A 11 2.68 -2.78 4.39
N ALA A 12 2.62 -2.79 5.73
CA ALA A 12 3.83 -2.84 6.55
C ALA A 12 4.68 -4.08 6.23
N TYR A 13 4.05 -5.25 6.02
CA TYR A 13 4.76 -6.44 5.57
C TYR A 13 5.34 -6.28 4.17
N ALA A 14 4.57 -5.73 3.23
CA ALA A 14 5.01 -5.52 1.87
C ALA A 14 6.21 -4.55 1.80
N LEU A 15 6.17 -3.46 2.57
CA LEU A 15 7.27 -2.49 2.70
C LEU A 15 8.52 -3.14 3.29
N MET A 16 8.39 -3.91 4.39
CA MET A 16 9.51 -4.62 5.01
C MET A 16 10.12 -5.65 4.04
N PHE A 17 9.28 -6.38 3.30
CA PHE A 17 9.74 -7.33 2.29
C PHE A 17 10.47 -6.63 1.15
N ALA A 18 9.89 -5.58 0.57
CA ALA A 18 10.49 -4.83 -0.52
C ALA A 18 11.83 -4.20 -0.12
N ALA A 19 11.90 -3.64 1.09
CA ALA A 19 13.10 -3.02 1.64
C ALA A 19 14.25 -4.03 1.90
N ARG A 20 13.94 -5.31 2.13
CA ARG A 20 14.93 -6.32 2.53
C ARG A 20 15.25 -7.35 1.45
N CYS A 21 14.45 -7.43 0.39
CA CYS A 21 14.66 -8.41 -0.68
C CYS A 21 15.79 -7.96 -1.62
N PRO A 22 16.93 -8.68 -1.72
CA PRO A 22 18.06 -8.26 -2.54
C PRO A 22 17.74 -8.17 -4.05
N GLY A 23 16.65 -8.82 -4.49
CA GLY A 23 16.21 -8.78 -5.88
C GLY A 23 15.28 -7.61 -6.20
N ILE A 24 14.98 -6.75 -5.23
CA ILE A 24 14.10 -5.61 -5.38
C ILE A 24 14.92 -4.32 -5.27
N ASP A 25 14.85 -3.51 -6.31
CA ASP A 25 15.32 -2.13 -6.35
C ASP A 25 14.11 -1.23 -6.11
N LEU A 26 13.92 -0.80 -4.84
CA LEU A 26 12.81 0.05 -4.41
C LEU A 26 13.18 1.52 -4.60
N LEU A 27 12.70 2.13 -5.68
CA LEU A 27 13.04 3.49 -6.07
C LEU A 27 12.38 4.55 -5.19
N GLY A 28 11.22 4.24 -4.64
CA GLY A 28 10.46 5.14 -3.77
C GLY A 28 9.09 4.58 -3.43
N VAL A 29 8.41 5.28 -2.50
CA VAL A 29 7.06 4.95 -2.04
C VAL A 29 6.19 6.18 -2.10
N THR A 30 4.99 6.05 -2.65
CA THR A 30 3.93 7.06 -2.56
C THR A 30 2.84 6.63 -1.60
N CYS A 31 2.28 7.58 -0.89
CA CYS A 31 1.22 7.37 0.08
C CYS A 31 -0.09 8.00 -0.41
N VAL A 32 -1.20 7.33 -0.17
CA VAL A 32 -2.55 7.81 -0.48
C VAL A 32 -3.46 7.62 0.74
N ALA A 33 -4.50 8.43 0.86
CA ALA A 33 -5.53 8.19 1.85
C ALA A 33 -6.35 6.94 1.48
N GLY A 34 -6.53 6.05 2.43
CA GLY A 34 -7.26 4.80 2.27
C GLY A 34 -7.60 4.25 3.64
N ASN A 35 -6.82 3.30 4.16
CA ASN A 35 -7.04 2.72 5.50
C ASN A 35 -7.18 3.78 6.59
N VAL A 36 -6.34 4.82 6.52
CA VAL A 36 -6.39 6.02 7.37
C VAL A 36 -6.06 7.26 6.54
N GLY A 37 -6.14 8.44 7.13
CA GLY A 37 -5.76 9.68 6.43
C GLY A 37 -4.28 9.70 6.03
N VAL A 38 -3.97 10.32 4.89
CA VAL A 38 -2.64 10.29 4.25
C VAL A 38 -1.49 10.70 5.18
N GLY A 39 -1.71 11.66 6.09
CA GLY A 39 -0.68 12.07 7.04
C GLY A 39 -0.25 10.94 7.98
N GLN A 40 -1.19 10.09 8.42
CA GLN A 40 -0.88 8.91 9.22
C GLN A 40 -0.25 7.81 8.36
N VAL A 41 -0.73 7.62 7.13
CA VAL A 41 -0.12 6.69 6.15
C VAL A 41 1.36 7.03 5.94
N VAL A 42 1.69 8.29 5.65
CA VAL A 42 3.08 8.76 5.49
C VAL A 42 3.91 8.44 6.73
N ARG A 43 3.34 8.70 7.92
CA ARG A 43 4.02 8.43 9.19
C ARG A 43 4.34 6.96 9.36
N ASN A 44 3.35 6.09 9.14
CA ASN A 44 3.52 4.65 9.23
C ASN A 44 4.56 4.14 8.22
N THR A 45 4.52 4.63 6.97
CA THR A 45 5.46 4.27 5.90
C THR A 45 6.90 4.59 6.28
N LEU A 46 7.16 5.80 6.78
CA LEU A 46 8.49 6.22 7.22
C LEU A 46 8.98 5.38 8.40
N ASP A 47 8.11 5.14 9.40
CA ASP A 47 8.44 4.35 10.58
C ASP A 47 8.80 2.90 10.19
N VAL A 48 8.04 2.28 9.27
CA VAL A 48 8.30 0.91 8.76
C VAL A 48 9.58 0.84 7.95
N LEU A 49 9.82 1.77 7.03
CA LEU A 49 11.04 1.78 6.20
C LEU A 49 12.29 1.96 7.05
N ASP A 50 12.29 2.89 7.99
CA ASP A 50 13.45 3.12 8.88
C ASP A 50 13.69 1.91 9.78
N MET A 51 12.65 1.34 10.36
CA MET A 51 12.76 0.10 11.14
C MET A 51 13.31 -1.05 10.28
N SER A 52 13.00 -1.07 8.99
CA SER A 52 13.50 -2.09 8.05
C SER A 52 14.94 -1.84 7.57
N GLY A 53 15.56 -0.71 7.95
CA GLY A 53 16.90 -0.34 7.52
C GLY A 53 16.95 0.18 6.09
N ALA A 54 15.86 0.79 5.60
CA ALA A 54 15.72 1.37 4.26
C ALA A 54 15.42 2.88 4.35
N ALA A 55 16.15 3.58 5.23
CA ALA A 55 15.97 5.01 5.45
C ALA A 55 16.36 5.87 4.23
N GLU A 56 17.05 5.31 3.26
CA GLU A 56 17.40 5.95 1.98
C GLU A 56 16.23 6.01 1.00
N VAL A 57 15.21 5.15 1.16
CA VAL A 57 14.07 5.10 0.24
C VAL A 57 13.18 6.34 0.44
N PRO A 58 13.01 7.19 -0.58
CA PRO A 58 12.21 8.39 -0.44
C PRO A 58 10.71 8.06 -0.40
N VAL A 59 9.95 8.86 0.36
CA VAL A 59 8.50 8.74 0.54
C VAL A 59 7.84 10.06 0.15
N ALA A 60 6.84 10.02 -0.72
CA ALA A 60 6.04 11.19 -1.09
C ALA A 60 4.60 11.09 -0.57
N SER A 61 4.08 12.22 -0.10
CA SER A 61 2.66 12.34 0.27
C SER A 61 1.81 12.59 -0.96
N GLY A 62 0.72 11.85 -1.09
CA GLY A 62 -0.19 11.94 -2.23
C GLY A 62 -1.60 12.40 -1.86
N ALA A 63 -2.58 11.86 -2.59
CA ALA A 63 -3.97 12.27 -2.50
C ALA A 63 -4.54 12.08 -1.10
N THR A 64 -5.26 13.10 -0.63
CA THR A 64 -5.94 13.12 0.67
C THR A 64 -7.37 12.59 0.62
N ALA A 65 -7.90 12.42 -0.60
CA ALA A 65 -9.26 11.95 -0.87
C ALA A 65 -9.32 11.32 -2.27
N PRO A 66 -10.35 10.51 -2.56
CA PRO A 66 -10.63 9.98 -3.90
C PRO A 66 -10.89 11.10 -4.92
N LEU A 67 -10.96 10.74 -6.21
CA LEU A 67 -11.14 11.72 -7.31
C LEU A 67 -12.47 12.48 -7.21
N VAL A 68 -13.51 11.87 -6.68
CA VAL A 68 -14.89 12.42 -6.71
C VAL A 68 -15.52 12.47 -5.32
N ASP A 69 -15.30 11.46 -4.49
CA ASP A 69 -15.98 11.31 -3.21
C ASP A 69 -15.11 11.78 -2.03
N ASP A 70 -15.68 11.81 -0.82
CA ASP A 70 -14.91 12.06 0.40
C ASP A 70 -14.13 10.81 0.83
N HIS A 71 -13.02 11.05 1.53
CA HIS A 71 -12.23 9.95 2.11
C HIS A 71 -13.06 9.17 3.14
N ARG A 72 -13.03 7.84 3.01
CA ARG A 72 -13.66 6.89 3.91
C ARG A 72 -12.60 5.97 4.48
N SER A 73 -12.38 6.06 5.79
CA SER A 73 -11.34 5.27 6.46
C SER A 73 -11.79 3.82 6.74
N ALA A 74 -10.80 2.95 6.90
CA ALA A 74 -10.97 1.59 7.41
C ALA A 74 -10.37 1.44 8.84
N ASP A 75 -10.38 2.52 9.62
CA ASP A 75 -9.84 2.57 10.98
C ASP A 75 -10.46 1.53 11.92
N HIS A 76 -11.71 1.15 11.69
CA HIS A 76 -12.38 0.08 12.41
C HIS A 76 -11.76 -1.32 12.18
N TYR A 77 -10.98 -1.52 11.09
CA TYR A 77 -10.22 -2.74 10.82
C TYR A 77 -8.74 -2.59 11.21
N HIS A 78 -8.12 -1.48 10.81
CA HIS A 78 -6.69 -1.26 10.97
C HIS A 78 -6.32 -0.52 12.26
N GLY A 79 -7.32 -0.14 13.09
CA GLY A 79 -7.14 0.71 14.27
C GLY A 79 -6.93 2.19 13.90
N GLU A 80 -7.10 3.09 14.86
CA GLU A 80 -6.98 4.55 14.66
C GLU A 80 -5.63 4.96 14.06
N ASN A 81 -4.56 4.22 14.38
CA ASN A 81 -3.23 4.47 13.83
C ASN A 81 -2.92 3.70 12.54
N GLY A 82 -3.86 2.93 12.02
CA GLY A 82 -3.72 2.15 10.80
C GLY A 82 -2.88 0.87 10.91
N VAL A 83 -2.19 0.65 12.03
CA VAL A 83 -1.31 -0.53 12.26
C VAL A 83 -1.70 -1.33 13.50
N GLY A 84 -3.01 -1.46 13.75
CA GLY A 84 -3.57 -2.29 14.81
C GLY A 84 -3.20 -1.83 16.22
N GLY A 85 -2.95 -0.54 16.44
CA GLY A 85 -2.50 -0.01 17.73
C GLY A 85 -1.03 -0.29 18.06
N VAL A 86 -0.29 -0.96 17.19
CA VAL A 86 1.15 -1.23 17.38
C VAL A 86 1.93 0.08 17.39
N GLN A 87 2.82 0.24 18.37
CA GLN A 87 3.72 1.37 18.45
C GLN A 87 5.00 1.05 17.68
N LEU A 88 5.13 1.66 16.49
CA LEU A 88 6.35 1.57 15.71
C LEU A 88 7.43 2.52 16.24
N PRO A 89 8.72 2.17 16.14
CA PRO A 89 9.80 3.12 16.38
C PRO A 89 9.67 4.34 15.49
N ARG A 90 9.69 5.53 16.07
CA ARG A 90 9.42 6.78 15.36
C ARG A 90 10.58 7.17 14.46
N SER A 91 10.34 7.28 13.16
CA SER A 91 11.30 7.85 12.21
C SER A 91 11.46 9.36 12.42
N PRO A 92 12.67 9.90 12.41
CA PRO A 92 12.92 11.34 12.41
C PRO A 92 12.67 11.99 11.03
N ARG A 93 12.47 11.18 10.00
CA ARG A 93 12.34 11.64 8.61
C ARG A 93 11.02 12.36 8.35
N GLN A 94 11.06 13.17 7.30
CA GLN A 94 9.89 13.77 6.67
C GLN A 94 9.73 13.20 5.25
N PRO A 95 8.52 13.22 4.68
CA PRO A 95 8.34 12.93 3.27
C PRO A 95 9.09 13.96 2.42
N VAL A 96 9.37 13.61 1.17
CA VAL A 96 9.86 14.61 0.19
C VAL A 96 8.83 15.71 0.00
N GLU A 97 9.27 16.91 -0.38
CA GLU A 97 8.38 18.05 -0.59
C GLU A 97 7.52 17.94 -1.85
N GLU A 98 7.97 17.13 -2.82
CA GLU A 98 7.24 16.88 -4.05
C GLU A 98 5.92 16.14 -3.78
N PRO A 99 4.79 16.58 -4.38
CA PRO A 99 3.57 15.78 -4.40
C PRO A 99 3.79 14.42 -5.07
N ALA A 100 3.06 13.39 -4.63
CA ALA A 100 3.23 12.02 -5.16
C ALA A 100 3.17 11.95 -6.69
N THR A 101 2.33 12.75 -7.33
CA THR A 101 2.17 12.78 -8.80
C THR A 101 3.46 13.22 -9.51
N GLU A 102 4.10 14.30 -9.03
CA GLU A 102 5.36 14.81 -9.58
C GLU A 102 6.52 13.85 -9.25
N PHE A 103 6.56 13.38 -8.02
CA PHE A 103 7.55 12.40 -7.55
C PHE A 103 7.51 11.11 -8.38
N LEU A 104 6.32 10.53 -8.63
CA LEU A 104 6.15 9.37 -9.49
C LEU A 104 6.68 9.64 -10.90
N TYR A 105 6.27 10.77 -11.51
CA TYR A 105 6.71 11.11 -12.85
C TYR A 105 8.23 11.27 -12.94
N ARG A 106 8.85 11.93 -11.97
CA ARG A 106 10.31 12.07 -11.91
C ARG A 106 11.01 10.72 -11.82
N LEU A 107 10.64 9.87 -10.87
CA LEU A 107 11.26 8.54 -10.71
C LEU A 107 11.11 7.67 -11.97
N LEU A 108 9.95 7.72 -12.61
CA LEU A 108 9.68 6.99 -13.84
C LEU A 108 10.55 7.50 -14.99
N SER A 109 10.65 8.82 -15.17
CA SER A 109 11.39 9.44 -16.27
C SER A 109 12.91 9.36 -16.10
N GLU A 110 13.42 9.35 -14.88
CA GLU A 110 14.84 9.20 -14.57
C GLU A 110 15.32 7.74 -14.66
N SER A 111 14.39 6.78 -14.63
CA SER A 111 14.75 5.37 -14.72
C SER A 111 15.24 5.00 -16.12
N SER A 112 16.36 4.29 -16.19
CA SER A 112 16.94 3.80 -17.44
C SER A 112 16.14 2.67 -18.11
N ARG A 113 15.15 2.12 -17.42
CA ARG A 113 14.27 1.03 -17.89
C ARG A 113 12.84 1.23 -17.36
N PRO A 114 11.83 0.69 -18.05
CA PRO A 114 10.46 0.75 -17.56
C PRO A 114 10.32 0.16 -16.14
N VAL A 115 9.50 0.80 -15.32
CA VAL A 115 9.35 0.52 -13.88
C VAL A 115 8.03 -0.21 -13.62
N THR A 116 8.07 -1.22 -12.77
CA THR A 116 6.85 -1.84 -12.25
C THR A 116 6.30 -0.96 -11.11
N LEU A 117 5.03 -0.56 -11.23
CA LEU A 117 4.27 0.05 -10.14
C LEU A 117 3.50 -1.04 -9.40
N ILE A 118 3.63 -1.09 -8.09
CA ILE A 118 2.81 -1.97 -7.24
C ILE A 118 1.93 -1.08 -6.37
N ALA A 119 0.62 -1.14 -6.63
CA ALA A 119 -0.38 -0.43 -5.86
C ALA A 119 -1.05 -1.39 -4.87
N LEU A 120 -0.98 -1.07 -3.60
CA LEU A 120 -1.61 -1.83 -2.51
C LEU A 120 -2.84 -1.08 -1.94
N ALA A 121 -3.17 0.06 -2.52
CA ALA A 121 -4.09 1.09 -2.06
C ALA A 121 -5.10 1.49 -3.15
N PRO A 122 -6.04 2.41 -2.88
CA PRO A 122 -6.85 3.06 -3.91
C PRO A 122 -5.97 3.71 -4.99
N LEU A 123 -6.36 3.60 -6.26
CA LEU A 123 -5.53 4.00 -7.41
C LEU A 123 -5.47 5.51 -7.68
N THR A 124 -5.88 6.34 -6.74
CA THR A 124 -5.99 7.81 -6.90
C THR A 124 -4.69 8.46 -7.36
N ASN A 125 -3.55 8.14 -6.72
CA ASN A 125 -2.25 8.70 -7.11
C ASN A 125 -1.88 8.33 -8.55
N ILE A 126 -2.12 7.08 -8.95
CA ILE A 126 -1.78 6.57 -10.29
C ILE A 126 -2.69 7.20 -11.34
N ALA A 127 -3.98 7.36 -11.07
CA ALA A 127 -4.91 8.05 -11.95
C ALA A 127 -4.49 9.51 -12.15
N LEU A 128 -4.16 10.22 -11.07
CA LEU A 128 -3.66 11.59 -11.12
C LEU A 128 -2.35 11.71 -11.91
N LEU A 129 -1.42 10.76 -11.73
CA LEU A 129 -0.19 10.69 -12.53
C LEU A 129 -0.51 10.59 -14.04
N LEU A 130 -1.39 9.67 -14.42
CA LEU A 130 -1.71 9.42 -15.82
C LEU A 130 -2.50 10.56 -16.47
N ARG A 131 -3.25 11.34 -15.68
CA ARG A 131 -3.93 12.57 -16.12
C ARG A 131 -2.94 13.72 -16.31
N ALA A 132 -2.08 13.96 -15.32
CA ALA A 132 -1.14 15.08 -15.34
C ALA A 132 0.00 14.85 -16.33
N TYR A 133 0.47 13.60 -16.45
CA TYR A 133 1.62 13.19 -17.25
C TYR A 133 1.28 11.97 -18.13
N PRO A 134 0.48 12.13 -19.21
CA PRO A 134 0.08 11.00 -20.05
C PRO A 134 1.25 10.22 -20.65
N GLN A 135 2.40 10.87 -20.84
CA GLN A 135 3.64 10.25 -21.32
C GLN A 135 4.28 9.30 -20.29
N ALA A 136 3.93 9.37 -19.01
CA ALA A 136 4.41 8.45 -17.98
C ALA A 136 4.16 6.98 -18.34
N ARG A 137 3.13 6.70 -19.15
CA ARG A 137 2.79 5.35 -19.63
C ARG A 137 3.98 4.62 -20.26
N THR A 138 4.83 5.35 -21.00
CA THR A 138 5.98 4.76 -21.71
C THR A 138 7.10 4.31 -20.77
N HIS A 139 7.08 4.80 -19.54
CA HIS A 139 8.05 4.47 -18.48
C HIS A 139 7.56 3.38 -17.51
N ILE A 140 6.31 2.94 -17.65
CA ILE A 140 5.71 1.91 -16.79
C ILE A 140 5.72 0.57 -17.54
N ASP A 141 6.40 -0.45 -16.97
CA ASP A 141 6.39 -1.81 -17.49
C ASP A 141 5.00 -2.46 -17.29
N ARG A 142 4.51 -2.38 -16.07
CA ARG A 142 3.19 -2.88 -15.66
C ARG A 142 2.75 -2.26 -14.34
N ILE A 143 1.46 -2.39 -14.06
CA ILE A 143 0.88 -2.13 -12.75
C ILE A 143 0.46 -3.46 -12.14
N VAL A 144 0.88 -3.72 -10.90
CA VAL A 144 0.35 -4.82 -10.09
C VAL A 144 -0.52 -4.19 -9.02
N TRP A 145 -1.80 -4.50 -9.01
CA TRP A 145 -2.74 -3.87 -8.09
C TRP A 145 -3.45 -4.89 -7.20
N MET A 146 -3.33 -4.70 -5.86
CA MET A 146 -4.20 -5.35 -4.90
C MET A 146 -5.54 -4.60 -4.88
N GLY A 147 -6.55 -5.19 -5.48
CA GLY A 147 -7.87 -4.57 -5.60
C GLY A 147 -8.87 -5.42 -6.34
N GLY A 148 -10.13 -5.11 -6.11
CA GLY A 148 -11.25 -5.79 -6.72
C GLY A 148 -11.58 -7.16 -6.14
N ALA A 149 -12.68 -7.73 -6.60
CA ALA A 149 -13.17 -9.04 -6.23
C ALA A 149 -13.86 -9.70 -7.41
N ARG A 150 -13.77 -11.02 -7.54
CA ARG A 150 -14.45 -11.79 -8.60
C ARG A 150 -15.81 -12.31 -8.16
N ARG A 151 -16.01 -12.53 -6.86
CA ARG A 151 -17.21 -13.15 -6.30
C ARG A 151 -17.88 -12.26 -5.26
N TYR A 152 -17.18 -12.00 -4.17
CA TYR A 152 -17.71 -11.27 -3.02
C TYR A 152 -16.74 -10.17 -2.62
N GLY A 153 -17.28 -8.99 -2.34
CA GLY A 153 -16.52 -7.87 -1.78
C GLY A 153 -16.27 -8.02 -0.28
N ASN A 154 -15.52 -7.08 0.27
CA ASN A 154 -15.28 -6.97 1.71
C ASN A 154 -15.88 -5.67 2.32
N VAL A 155 -16.35 -4.74 1.48
CA VAL A 155 -17.04 -3.52 1.93
C VAL A 155 -18.53 -3.58 1.59
N THR A 156 -18.85 -4.06 0.41
CA THR A 156 -20.23 -4.36 0.00
C THR A 156 -20.30 -5.81 -0.47
N ALA A 157 -21.48 -6.29 -0.86
CA ALA A 157 -21.64 -7.64 -1.38
C ALA A 157 -20.73 -7.95 -2.58
N SER A 158 -20.29 -6.95 -3.34
CA SER A 158 -19.49 -7.13 -4.56
C SER A 158 -18.23 -6.27 -4.63
N ALA A 159 -18.07 -5.26 -3.78
CA ALA A 159 -16.96 -4.32 -3.86
C ALA A 159 -15.88 -4.62 -2.83
N GLU A 160 -14.63 -4.65 -3.31
CA GLU A 160 -13.42 -4.67 -2.51
C GLU A 160 -13.03 -3.23 -2.14
N PHE A 161 -12.36 -3.05 -1.00
CA PHE A 161 -12.12 -1.75 -0.37
C PHE A 161 -11.35 -0.77 -1.26
N ASN A 162 -10.24 -1.16 -1.87
CA ASN A 162 -9.44 -0.26 -2.70
C ASN A 162 -10.19 0.17 -3.96
N ALA A 163 -10.93 -0.75 -4.58
CA ALA A 163 -11.77 -0.46 -5.72
C ALA A 163 -12.99 0.40 -5.35
N TRP A 164 -13.55 0.19 -4.16
CA TRP A 164 -14.71 0.94 -3.66
C TRP A 164 -14.34 2.34 -3.19
N SER A 165 -13.13 2.52 -2.66
CA SER A 165 -12.66 3.81 -2.15
C SER A 165 -12.48 4.85 -3.25
N ASP A 166 -12.04 4.45 -4.45
CA ASP A 166 -11.94 5.33 -5.61
C ASP A 166 -12.26 4.56 -6.91
N PRO A 167 -13.54 4.32 -7.20
CA PRO A 167 -13.95 3.57 -8.39
C PRO A 167 -13.63 4.31 -9.69
N GLU A 168 -13.60 5.65 -9.67
CA GLU A 168 -13.25 6.48 -10.81
C GLU A 168 -11.76 6.33 -11.15
N ALA A 169 -10.88 6.36 -10.16
CA ALA A 169 -9.47 6.10 -10.36
C ALA A 169 -9.22 4.66 -10.85
N ALA A 170 -9.92 3.68 -10.26
CA ALA A 170 -9.83 2.29 -10.70
C ALA A 170 -10.28 2.15 -12.17
N HIS A 171 -11.41 2.76 -12.55
CA HIS A 171 -11.88 2.75 -13.93
C HIS A 171 -10.84 3.35 -14.88
N GLU A 172 -10.30 4.50 -14.55
CA GLU A 172 -9.32 5.20 -15.39
C GLU A 172 -8.04 4.39 -15.58
N VAL A 173 -7.48 3.88 -14.48
CA VAL A 173 -6.25 3.11 -14.52
C VAL A 173 -6.44 1.78 -15.26
N LEU A 174 -7.56 1.10 -15.09
CA LEU A 174 -7.84 -0.15 -15.80
C LEU A 174 -8.01 0.01 -17.31
N HIS A 175 -8.35 1.21 -17.79
CA HIS A 175 -8.60 1.49 -19.21
C HIS A 175 -7.50 2.29 -19.92
N ASN A 176 -6.34 2.53 -19.26
CA ASN A 176 -5.28 3.37 -19.82
C ASN A 176 -4.35 2.68 -20.83
N GLY A 177 -4.42 1.35 -20.97
CA GLY A 177 -3.62 0.55 -21.91
C GLY A 177 -2.27 0.06 -21.37
N ILE A 178 -1.90 0.35 -20.12
CA ILE A 178 -0.74 -0.25 -19.45
C ILE A 178 -1.10 -1.71 -19.06
N PRO A 179 -0.19 -2.69 -19.19
CA PRO A 179 -0.44 -4.04 -18.67
C PRO A 179 -0.71 -4.02 -17.17
N ILE A 180 -1.84 -4.62 -16.75
CA ILE A 180 -2.24 -4.67 -15.33
C ILE A 180 -2.37 -6.11 -14.88
N THR A 181 -1.78 -6.42 -13.73
CA THR A 181 -1.99 -7.66 -12.99
C THR A 181 -2.83 -7.36 -11.76
N LEU A 182 -4.04 -7.92 -11.72
CA LEU A 182 -4.92 -7.80 -10.55
C LEU A 182 -4.60 -8.88 -9.53
N TYR A 183 -4.56 -8.50 -8.27
CA TYR A 183 -4.51 -9.38 -7.11
C TYR A 183 -5.78 -9.17 -6.27
N PRO A 184 -6.92 -9.79 -6.66
CA PRO A 184 -8.19 -9.56 -6.00
C PRO A 184 -8.30 -10.33 -4.68
N LEU A 185 -9.46 -10.21 -4.00
CA LEU A 185 -9.69 -10.82 -2.68
C LEU A 185 -9.51 -12.35 -2.67
N GLU A 186 -9.81 -13.05 -3.76
CA GLU A 186 -9.75 -14.52 -3.77
C GLU A 186 -8.35 -15.06 -3.50
N PRO A 187 -7.28 -14.67 -4.25
CA PRO A 187 -5.92 -15.07 -3.87
C PRO A 187 -5.48 -14.46 -2.54
N PHE A 188 -5.91 -13.24 -2.21
CA PHE A 188 -5.58 -12.60 -0.94
C PHE A 188 -5.98 -13.48 0.25
N TYR A 189 -7.20 -14.02 0.28
CA TYR A 189 -7.67 -14.89 1.35
C TYR A 189 -7.00 -16.27 1.41
N THR A 190 -6.25 -16.67 0.39
CA THR A 190 -5.48 -17.92 0.43
C THR A 190 -4.15 -17.78 1.17
N VAL A 191 -3.67 -16.54 1.33
CA VAL A 191 -2.42 -16.26 2.04
C VAL A 191 -2.73 -15.99 3.50
N THR A 192 -2.44 -16.98 4.35
CA THR A 192 -2.70 -16.91 5.79
C THR A 192 -1.41 -16.98 6.60
N VAL A 193 -1.39 -16.31 7.74
CA VAL A 193 -0.30 -16.42 8.71
C VAL A 193 -0.73 -17.39 9.81
N SER A 194 -0.01 -18.50 10.02
CA SER A 194 -0.35 -19.47 11.04
C SER A 194 -0.05 -18.95 12.45
N HIS A 195 -0.79 -19.43 13.47
CA HIS A 195 -0.53 -19.11 14.87
C HIS A 195 0.92 -19.40 15.28
N GLU A 196 1.50 -20.50 14.79
CA GLU A 196 2.91 -20.83 15.04
C GLU A 196 3.85 -19.74 14.48
N ARG A 197 3.57 -19.23 13.28
CA ARG A 197 4.37 -18.17 12.65
C ARG A 197 4.24 -16.87 13.44
N VAL A 198 3.04 -16.51 13.90
CA VAL A 198 2.83 -15.35 14.77
C VAL A 198 3.61 -15.49 16.08
N ALA A 199 3.56 -16.66 16.73
CA ALA A 199 4.31 -16.91 17.95
C ALA A 199 5.83 -16.77 17.72
N ARG A 200 6.35 -17.28 16.59
CA ARG A 200 7.76 -17.10 16.22
C ARG A 200 8.15 -15.64 16.03
N TYR A 201 7.29 -14.83 15.39
CA TYR A 201 7.54 -13.40 15.24
C TYR A 201 7.53 -12.70 16.60
N THR A 202 6.52 -12.97 17.44
CA THR A 202 6.40 -12.34 18.76
C THR A 202 7.58 -12.65 19.68
N SER A 203 8.18 -13.86 19.57
CA SER A 203 9.32 -14.30 20.38
C SER A 203 10.68 -14.03 19.73
N ALA A 204 10.73 -13.38 18.57
CA ALA A 204 11.99 -13.14 17.87
C ALA A 204 12.93 -12.20 18.67
N GLU A 205 14.23 -12.47 18.65
CA GLU A 205 15.25 -11.61 19.26
C GLU A 205 15.36 -10.27 18.51
N ASP A 206 15.23 -10.30 17.18
CA ASP A 206 15.22 -9.09 16.35
C ASP A 206 13.94 -8.30 16.60
N ALA A 207 14.07 -7.07 17.09
CA ALA A 207 12.97 -6.19 17.41
C ALA A 207 12.08 -5.89 16.20
N ARG A 208 12.64 -5.87 14.98
CA ARG A 208 11.92 -5.65 13.73
C ARG A 208 10.97 -6.81 13.45
N ILE A 209 11.47 -8.05 13.58
CA ILE A 209 10.64 -9.26 13.42
C ILE A 209 9.61 -9.34 14.54
N ARG A 210 9.98 -8.98 15.76
CA ARG A 210 9.08 -8.99 16.91
C ARG A 210 7.88 -8.05 16.72
N THR A 211 8.06 -6.92 16.06
CA THR A 211 6.98 -5.98 15.70
C THR A 211 5.95 -6.61 14.75
N LEU A 212 6.35 -7.57 13.90
CA LEU A 212 5.43 -8.29 13.03
C LEU A 212 4.45 -9.20 13.79
N GLY A 213 4.79 -9.65 14.98
CA GLY A 213 3.93 -10.52 15.78
C GLY A 213 2.55 -9.91 16.06
N PRO A 214 2.46 -8.75 16.73
CA PRO A 214 1.21 -8.04 16.95
C PRO A 214 0.46 -7.69 15.66
N VAL A 215 1.18 -7.22 14.63
CA VAL A 215 0.61 -6.93 13.30
C VAL A 215 -0.06 -8.18 12.72
N SER A 216 0.61 -9.35 12.77
CA SER A 216 0.05 -10.62 12.29
C SER A 216 -1.13 -11.11 13.11
N TYR A 217 -1.11 -10.88 14.42
CA TYR A 217 -2.18 -11.32 15.32
C TYR A 217 -3.49 -10.60 15.00
N THR A 218 -3.44 -9.32 14.70
CA THR A 218 -4.61 -8.55 14.28
C THR A 218 -5.24 -9.16 13.01
N HIS A 219 -4.42 -9.56 12.05
CA HIS A 219 -4.88 -10.26 10.83
C HIS A 219 -5.55 -11.62 11.12
N LEU A 220 -5.10 -12.35 12.13
CA LEU A 220 -5.71 -13.62 12.53
C LEU A 220 -7.05 -13.44 13.26
N THR A 221 -7.22 -12.32 13.96
CA THR A 221 -8.39 -12.04 14.82
C THR A 221 -9.44 -11.18 14.15
N LEU A 222 -9.12 -10.58 12.99
CA LEU A 222 -10.14 -9.88 12.21
C LEU A 222 -11.20 -10.89 11.79
N PRO A 223 -12.47 -10.67 12.14
CA PRO A 223 -13.54 -11.57 11.70
C PRO A 223 -13.52 -11.56 10.17
N THR A 224 -13.44 -12.74 9.58
CA THR A 224 -13.79 -12.93 8.19
C THR A 224 -15.25 -12.53 8.07
N ILE A 225 -15.51 -11.25 7.82
CA ILE A 225 -16.86 -10.77 7.56
C ILE A 225 -17.23 -11.25 6.15
N CYS A 226 -17.55 -12.52 6.06
CA CYS A 226 -18.29 -13.14 5.00
C CYS A 226 -19.28 -14.10 5.65
N SER A 227 -20.25 -13.55 6.36
CA SER A 227 -21.45 -14.25 6.78
C SER A 227 -22.57 -13.22 6.82
N VAL A 228 -23.07 -12.90 5.66
CA VAL A 228 -24.46 -12.47 5.43
C VAL A 228 -24.96 -13.21 4.21
#